data_e6bdc7835a447b41c2dafaef5a98f41a
#
_entry.id   e6bdc7835a447b41c2dafaef5a98f41a
#
_cell.length_a   1.000
_cell.length_b   1.000
_cell.length_c   1.000
_cell.angle_alpha   90.00
_cell.angle_beta   90.00
_cell.angle_gamma   90.00
#
_symmetry.space_group_name_H-M   'P 1'
#
loop_
_entity.id
_entity.type
_entity.pdbx_description
1 polymer ?
#
loop_
_entity_poly.entity_id
_entity_poly.type
_entity_poly.pdbx_seq_one_letter_code
_entity_poly.pdbx_strand_id
1 'polypeptide(L)'
;HWERIKRSVEIRDELKSPTLIIGNGDVRDLADAREKAAETGCDGAMLGRSVFGNPWLFSDRKDAPTPSERIKALLEHLGLFEELMAETTNYAVMKKHFKAYISGWDGAKEMRARLMGTESAGEAREILQELVYSAE
;
A
#
# COMPACT_ATOMS: atom_id res chain seq x y z
N HIS A 1 1.29 1.44 20.02
CA HIS A 1 1.70 0.97 21.38
C HIS A 1 2.93 0.07 21.32
N TRP A 2 4.04 0.62 20.81
CA TRP A 2 5.30 -0.12 20.59
C TRP A 2 5.96 -0.53 21.91
N GLU A 3 5.68 0.15 23.05
CA GLU A 3 6.09 -0.27 24.38
C GLU A 3 5.60 -1.69 24.75
N ARG A 4 4.42 -2.08 24.23
CA ARG A 4 3.88 -3.44 24.45
C ARG A 4 4.66 -4.48 23.66
N ILE A 5 5.11 -4.13 22.43
CA ILE A 5 5.98 -4.99 21.64
C ILE A 5 7.30 -5.21 22.38
N LYS A 6 7.93 -4.13 22.87
CA LYS A 6 9.14 -4.20 23.68
C LYS A 6 8.95 -5.12 24.91
N ARG A 7 7.83 -4.95 25.63
CA ARG A 7 7.54 -5.82 26.78
C ARG A 7 7.36 -7.29 26.39
N SER A 8 6.77 -7.57 25.23
CA SER A 8 6.66 -8.94 24.70
C SER A 8 8.04 -9.55 24.40
N VAL A 9 8.94 -8.76 23.85
CA VAL A 9 10.35 -9.18 23.61
C VAL A 9 11.04 -9.51 24.93
N GLU A 10 10.94 -8.64 25.95
CA GLU A 10 11.52 -8.88 27.29
C GLU A 10 11.01 -10.20 27.89
N ILE A 11 9.69 -10.47 27.83
CA ILE A 11 9.09 -11.72 28.32
C ILE A 11 9.62 -12.93 27.55
N ARG A 12 9.71 -12.84 26.21
CA ARG A 12 10.29 -13.90 25.38
C ARG A 12 11.70 -14.24 25.82
N ASP A 13 12.52 -13.21 26.05
CA ASP A 13 13.92 -13.36 26.41
C ASP A 13 14.08 -13.92 27.84
N GLU A 14 13.26 -13.46 28.80
CA GLU A 14 13.19 -14.01 30.15
C GLU A 14 12.87 -15.52 30.13
N LEU A 15 11.95 -15.92 29.26
CA LEU A 15 11.54 -17.32 29.07
C LEU A 15 12.52 -18.14 28.18
N LYS A 16 13.52 -17.50 27.61
CA LYS A 16 14.45 -18.10 26.62
C LYS A 16 13.71 -18.80 25.48
N SER A 17 12.59 -18.23 25.05
CA SER A 17 11.76 -18.79 23.98
C SER A 17 12.36 -18.49 22.60
N PRO A 18 12.34 -19.45 21.66
CA PRO A 18 12.77 -19.21 20.29
C PRO A 18 11.70 -18.49 19.43
N THR A 19 10.59 -18.05 20.03
CA THR A 19 9.46 -17.41 19.31
C THR A 19 9.89 -16.06 18.74
N LEU A 20 9.62 -15.84 17.45
CA LEU A 20 9.85 -14.55 16.82
C LEU A 20 8.70 -13.57 17.17
N ILE A 21 9.06 -12.34 17.50
CA ILE A 21 8.13 -11.25 17.78
C ILE A 21 8.12 -10.28 16.61
N ILE A 22 6.99 -10.20 15.89
CA ILE A 22 6.79 -9.25 14.79
C ILE A 22 5.92 -8.10 15.29
N GLY A 23 6.49 -6.90 15.30
CA GLY A 23 5.79 -5.69 15.70
C GLY A 23 4.79 -5.24 14.64
N ASN A 24 3.61 -4.76 15.06
CA ASN A 24 2.60 -4.20 14.17
C ASN A 24 1.99 -2.94 14.80
N GLY A 25 1.79 -1.92 13.98
CA GLY A 25 1.09 -0.68 14.35
C GLY A 25 1.72 0.56 13.73
N ASP A 26 1.01 1.17 12.79
CA ASP A 26 1.33 2.47 12.14
C ASP A 26 2.78 2.60 11.64
N VAL A 27 3.28 1.54 11.01
CA VAL A 27 4.59 1.56 10.35
C VAL A 27 4.44 2.25 8.98
N ARG A 28 5.18 3.33 8.79
CA ARG A 28 5.07 4.24 7.63
C ARG A 28 5.82 3.74 6.40
N ASP A 29 7.05 3.28 6.62
CA ASP A 29 8.00 2.87 5.58
C ASP A 29 9.06 1.90 6.14
N LEU A 30 10.01 1.49 5.30
CA LEU A 30 11.08 0.58 5.71
C LEU A 30 12.05 1.20 6.73
N ALA A 31 12.26 2.51 6.68
CA ALA A 31 13.13 3.20 7.65
C ALA A 31 12.49 3.19 9.03
N ASP A 32 11.21 3.57 9.12
CA ASP A 32 10.40 3.52 10.34
C ASP A 32 10.29 2.08 10.89
N ALA A 33 10.16 1.08 10.00
CA ALA A 33 10.16 -0.33 10.40
C ALA A 33 11.46 -0.75 11.09
N ARG A 34 12.61 -0.35 10.51
CA ARG A 34 13.92 -0.65 11.07
C ARG A 34 14.18 0.07 12.41
N GLU A 35 13.77 1.35 12.48
CA GLU A 35 13.87 2.14 13.71
C GLU A 35 13.07 1.49 14.85
N LYS A 36 11.80 1.18 14.61
CA LYS A 36 10.92 0.52 15.58
C LYS A 36 11.42 -0.87 16.00
N ALA A 37 11.96 -1.64 15.07
CA ALA A 37 12.55 -2.94 15.39
C ALA A 37 13.80 -2.78 16.27
N ALA A 38 14.65 -1.81 15.97
CA ALA A 38 15.84 -1.51 16.77
C ALA A 38 15.51 -1.02 18.19
N GLU A 39 14.51 -0.14 18.32
CA GLU A 39 14.06 0.42 19.62
C GLU A 39 13.40 -0.63 20.54
N THR A 40 12.70 -1.59 19.95
CA THR A 40 11.96 -2.59 20.73
C THR A 40 12.68 -3.93 20.87
N GLY A 41 13.66 -4.19 20.02
CA GLY A 41 14.35 -5.49 19.93
C GLY A 41 13.51 -6.60 19.29
N CYS A 42 12.37 -6.26 18.63
CA CYS A 42 11.57 -7.26 17.93
C CYS A 42 12.29 -7.74 16.66
N ASP A 43 11.93 -8.93 16.20
CA ASP A 43 12.59 -9.61 15.08
C ASP A 43 12.20 -9.05 13.72
N GLY A 44 11.11 -8.25 13.67
CA GLY A 44 10.66 -7.58 12.47
C GLY A 44 9.44 -6.70 12.71
N ALA A 45 9.03 -5.96 11.67
CA ALA A 45 7.85 -5.11 11.71
C ALA A 45 6.94 -5.38 10.51
N MET A 46 5.63 -5.45 10.75
CA MET A 46 4.61 -5.62 9.73
C MET A 46 4.17 -4.27 9.19
N LEU A 47 4.28 -4.10 7.87
CA LEU A 47 3.75 -2.94 7.17
C LEU A 47 2.34 -3.28 6.65
N GLY A 48 1.34 -2.55 7.14
CA GLY A 48 -0.07 -2.75 6.76
C GLY A 48 -0.55 -1.68 5.79
N ARG A 49 -1.04 -0.55 6.30
CA ARG A 49 -1.64 0.53 5.50
C ARG A 49 -0.66 1.22 4.55
N SER A 50 0.61 1.23 4.86
CA SER A 50 1.67 1.87 4.05
C SER A 50 1.90 1.22 2.68
N VAL A 51 1.44 -0.02 2.47
CA VAL A 51 1.54 -0.68 1.15
C VAL A 51 0.48 -0.17 0.16
N PHE A 52 -0.62 0.44 0.64
CA PHE A 52 -1.68 0.91 -0.25
C PHE A 52 -1.18 2.02 -1.18
N GLY A 53 -1.33 1.80 -2.48
CA GLY A 53 -0.89 2.75 -3.50
C GLY A 53 0.63 2.87 -3.64
N ASN A 54 1.39 2.00 -3.00
CA ASN A 54 2.85 1.99 -3.06
C ASN A 54 3.41 0.58 -3.29
N PRO A 55 3.32 0.04 -4.50
CA PRO A 55 3.89 -1.27 -4.84
C PRO A 55 5.43 -1.30 -4.77
N TRP A 56 6.07 -0.14 -4.71
CA TRP A 56 7.54 0.00 -4.59
C TRP A 56 8.04 0.03 -3.15
N LEU A 57 7.17 -0.14 -2.15
CA LEU A 57 7.53 0.01 -0.73
C LEU A 57 8.73 -0.84 -0.31
N PHE A 58 8.86 -2.04 -0.87
CA PHE A 58 9.96 -2.98 -0.57
C PHE A 58 11.10 -2.92 -1.60
N SER A 59 11.06 -1.97 -2.53
CA SER A 59 12.15 -1.75 -3.49
C SER A 59 13.21 -0.81 -2.91
N ASP A 60 14.40 -0.83 -3.51
CA ASP A 60 15.49 0.11 -3.17
C ASP A 60 15.29 1.50 -3.77
N ARG A 61 14.11 1.80 -4.29
CA ARG A 61 13.77 3.08 -4.90
C ARG A 61 13.89 4.21 -3.89
N LYS A 62 14.65 5.25 -4.24
CA LYS A 62 14.87 6.44 -3.41
C LYS A 62 13.90 7.58 -3.75
N ASP A 63 13.50 7.67 -5.03
CA ASP A 63 12.64 8.74 -5.51
C ASP A 63 11.15 8.39 -5.36
N ALA A 64 10.35 9.40 -5.04
CA ALA A 64 8.90 9.22 -5.00
C ALA A 64 8.36 8.92 -6.41
N PRO A 65 7.39 8.01 -6.56
CA PRO A 65 6.80 7.71 -7.85
C PRO A 65 6.04 8.92 -8.40
N THR A 66 6.20 9.17 -9.70
CA THR A 66 5.48 10.22 -10.41
C THR A 66 3.99 9.89 -10.53
N PRO A 67 3.10 10.88 -10.79
CA PRO A 67 1.69 10.62 -11.08
C PRO A 67 1.48 9.59 -12.20
N SER A 68 2.23 9.68 -13.29
CA SER A 68 2.16 8.74 -14.42
C SER A 68 2.50 7.30 -14.00
N GLU A 69 3.56 7.11 -13.21
CA GLU A 69 3.93 5.79 -12.69
C GLU A 69 2.85 5.22 -11.77
N ARG A 70 2.23 6.04 -10.93
CA ARG A 70 1.13 5.61 -10.05
C ARG A 70 -0.11 5.21 -10.86
N ILE A 71 -0.44 5.93 -11.94
CA ILE A 71 -1.53 5.58 -12.83
C ILE A 71 -1.24 4.26 -13.56
N LYS A 72 -0.02 4.08 -14.08
CA LYS A 72 0.39 2.83 -14.72
C LYS A 72 0.32 1.63 -13.76
N ALA A 73 0.79 1.80 -12.51
CA ALA A 73 0.69 0.76 -11.49
C ALA A 73 -0.76 0.44 -11.10
N LEU A 74 -1.65 1.45 -11.07
CA LEU A 74 -3.08 1.22 -10.84
C LEU A 74 -3.73 0.47 -12.01
N LEU A 75 -3.36 0.77 -13.26
CA LEU A 75 -3.82 0.03 -14.44
C LEU A 75 -3.41 -1.45 -14.39
N GLU A 76 -2.17 -1.72 -13.99
CA GLU A 76 -1.68 -3.09 -13.78
C GLU A 76 -2.47 -3.78 -12.66
N HIS A 77 -2.69 -3.10 -11.53
CA HIS A 77 -3.47 -3.63 -10.42
C HIS A 77 -4.92 -3.96 -10.82
N LEU A 78 -5.56 -3.12 -11.63
CA LEU A 78 -6.88 -3.40 -12.20
C LEU A 78 -6.87 -4.64 -13.10
N GLY A 79 -5.85 -4.79 -13.94
CA GLY A 79 -5.69 -5.97 -14.78
C GLY A 79 -5.55 -7.26 -13.96
N LEU A 80 -4.70 -7.24 -12.93
CA LEU A 80 -4.54 -8.37 -12.01
C LEU A 80 -5.83 -8.67 -11.22
N PHE A 81 -6.57 -7.65 -10.81
CA PHE A 81 -7.87 -7.84 -10.17
C PHE A 81 -8.85 -8.56 -11.10
N GLU A 82 -8.97 -8.15 -12.36
CA GLU A 82 -9.85 -8.81 -13.34
C GLU A 82 -9.43 -10.26 -13.60
N GLU A 83 -8.15 -10.51 -13.74
CA GLU A 83 -7.63 -11.86 -14.02
C GLU A 83 -7.79 -12.81 -12.83
N LEU A 84 -7.51 -12.36 -11.61
CA LEU A 84 -7.35 -13.23 -10.45
C LEU A 84 -8.53 -13.21 -9.48
N MET A 85 -9.32 -12.13 -9.47
CA MET A 85 -10.28 -11.87 -8.38
C MET A 85 -11.71 -11.59 -8.86
N ALA A 86 -11.93 -11.26 -10.13
CA ALA A 86 -13.24 -10.78 -10.59
C ALA A 86 -14.39 -11.78 -10.40
N GLU A 87 -14.11 -13.08 -10.46
CA GLU A 87 -15.12 -14.13 -10.25
C GLU A 87 -15.53 -14.28 -8.77
N THR A 88 -14.66 -13.91 -7.83
CA THR A 88 -14.86 -14.17 -6.40
C THR A 88 -15.06 -12.90 -5.56
N THR A 89 -14.70 -11.74 -6.10
CA THR A 89 -14.61 -10.50 -5.33
C THR A 89 -15.28 -9.35 -6.06
N ASN A 90 -16.14 -8.62 -5.34
CA ASN A 90 -16.83 -7.46 -5.89
C ASN A 90 -15.84 -6.34 -6.26
N TYR A 91 -16.01 -5.74 -7.44
CA TYR A 91 -15.21 -4.63 -7.94
C TYR A 91 -15.09 -3.44 -6.96
N ALA A 92 -16.10 -3.21 -6.12
CA ALA A 92 -16.08 -2.12 -5.14
C ALA A 92 -14.85 -2.13 -4.22
N VAL A 93 -14.17 -3.27 -4.05
CA VAL A 93 -12.92 -3.34 -3.28
C VAL A 93 -11.79 -2.52 -3.91
N MET A 94 -11.81 -2.32 -5.22
CA MET A 94 -10.82 -1.49 -5.92
C MET A 94 -10.93 0.00 -5.59
N LYS A 95 -12.09 0.48 -5.18
CA LYS A 95 -12.33 1.91 -4.88
C LYS A 95 -11.44 2.45 -3.76
N LYS A 96 -11.10 1.63 -2.76
CA LYS A 96 -10.15 2.02 -1.72
C LYS A 96 -8.73 2.26 -2.26
N HIS A 97 -8.35 1.50 -3.30
CA HIS A 97 -7.04 1.62 -3.94
C HIS A 97 -6.95 2.90 -4.80
N PHE A 98 -8.04 3.33 -5.45
CA PHE A 98 -8.05 4.58 -6.20
C PHE A 98 -7.60 5.77 -5.36
N LYS A 99 -8.11 5.87 -4.12
CA LYS A 99 -7.69 6.93 -3.20
C LYS A 99 -6.21 6.85 -2.84
N ALA A 100 -5.66 5.66 -2.73
CA ALA A 100 -4.28 5.45 -2.35
C ALA A 100 -3.30 5.78 -3.49
N TYR A 101 -3.60 5.33 -4.73
CA TYR A 101 -2.76 5.62 -5.90
C TYR A 101 -2.88 7.06 -6.38
N ILE A 102 -4.11 7.58 -6.47
CA ILE A 102 -4.43 8.89 -7.05
C ILE A 102 -4.47 9.94 -5.93
N SER A 103 -3.31 10.43 -5.54
CA SER A 103 -3.20 11.42 -4.45
C SER A 103 -1.88 12.19 -4.52
N GLY A 104 -1.91 13.44 -4.06
CA GLY A 104 -0.70 14.23 -3.84
C GLY A 104 -0.23 15.06 -5.04
N TRP A 105 -1.05 15.24 -6.06
CA TRP A 105 -0.77 16.13 -7.19
C TRP A 105 -2.02 16.89 -7.63
N ASP A 106 -1.83 17.92 -8.45
CA ASP A 106 -2.91 18.74 -8.98
C ASP A 106 -3.82 17.94 -9.93
N GLY A 107 -5.15 18.09 -9.79
CA GLY A 107 -6.13 17.29 -10.54
C GLY A 107 -6.43 15.88 -9.96
N ALA A 108 -5.68 15.42 -8.96
CA ALA A 108 -5.91 14.09 -8.35
C ALA A 108 -7.31 13.96 -7.71
N LYS A 109 -7.88 15.06 -7.21
CA LYS A 109 -9.21 15.06 -6.59
C LYS A 109 -10.31 14.77 -7.62
N GLU A 110 -10.27 15.44 -8.74
CA GLU A 110 -11.21 15.31 -9.86
C GLU A 110 -11.13 13.89 -10.47
N MET A 111 -9.91 13.41 -10.67
CA MET A 111 -9.65 12.06 -11.15
C MET A 111 -10.25 11.00 -10.21
N ARG A 112 -10.02 11.14 -8.90
CA ARG A 112 -10.62 10.24 -7.91
C ARG A 112 -12.15 10.26 -7.96
N ALA A 113 -12.76 11.45 -8.11
CA ALA A 113 -14.21 11.57 -8.18
C ALA A 113 -14.77 10.78 -9.38
N ARG A 114 -14.15 10.88 -10.56
CA ARG A 114 -14.50 10.09 -11.74
C ARG A 114 -14.37 8.59 -11.46
N LEU A 115 -13.22 8.13 -10.94
CA LEU A 115 -12.96 6.72 -10.65
C LEU A 115 -13.91 6.15 -9.58
N MET A 116 -14.26 6.92 -8.57
CA MET A 116 -15.22 6.49 -7.53
C MET A 116 -16.64 6.31 -8.08
N GLY A 117 -16.99 6.96 -9.19
CA GLY A 117 -18.26 6.81 -9.89
C GLY A 117 -18.35 5.55 -10.77
N THR A 118 -17.25 4.88 -11.07
CA THR A 118 -17.25 3.69 -11.93
C THR A 118 -17.90 2.47 -11.26
N GLU A 119 -18.50 1.59 -12.06
CA GLU A 119 -19.13 0.36 -11.58
C GLU A 119 -18.39 -0.90 -12.00
N SER A 120 -17.38 -0.76 -12.87
CA SER A 120 -16.57 -1.86 -13.38
C SER A 120 -15.09 -1.48 -13.51
N ALA A 121 -14.22 -2.50 -13.54
CA ALA A 121 -12.79 -2.30 -13.79
C ALA A 121 -12.54 -1.78 -15.22
N GLY A 122 -13.39 -2.16 -16.19
CA GLY A 122 -13.34 -1.66 -17.57
C GLY A 122 -13.52 -0.13 -17.63
N GLU A 123 -14.58 0.39 -17.01
CA GLU A 123 -14.83 1.84 -16.93
C GLU A 123 -13.68 2.60 -16.27
N ALA A 124 -13.15 2.06 -15.16
CA ALA A 124 -11.99 2.67 -14.48
C ALA A 124 -10.75 2.68 -15.36
N ARG A 125 -10.54 1.62 -16.14
CA ARG A 125 -9.43 1.51 -17.09
C ARG A 125 -9.52 2.56 -18.19
N GLU A 126 -10.67 2.76 -18.80
CA GLU A 126 -10.89 3.78 -19.82
C GLU A 126 -10.51 5.17 -19.32
N ILE A 127 -10.98 5.54 -18.12
CA ILE A 127 -10.64 6.83 -17.48
C ILE A 127 -9.13 6.97 -17.28
N LEU A 128 -8.46 5.92 -16.80
CA LEU A 128 -7.02 5.98 -16.53
C LEU A 128 -6.19 6.03 -17.83
N GLN A 129 -6.62 5.34 -18.87
CA GLN A 129 -5.94 5.37 -20.19
C GLN A 129 -6.03 6.73 -20.85
N GLU A 130 -7.18 7.40 -20.84
CA GLU A 130 -7.32 8.78 -21.33
C GLU A 130 -6.26 9.71 -20.73
N LEU A 131 -5.92 9.51 -19.48
CA LEU A 131 -5.00 10.36 -18.72
C LEU A 131 -3.53 10.06 -19.00
N VAL A 132 -3.18 8.80 -19.27
CA VAL A 132 -1.82 8.45 -19.70
C VAL A 132 -1.51 9.07 -21.07
N TYR A 133 -2.47 9.01 -22.01
CA TYR A 133 -2.31 9.61 -23.34
C TYR A 133 -2.31 11.14 -23.35
N SER A 134 -2.95 11.78 -22.37
CA SER A 134 -3.00 13.26 -22.26
C SER A 134 -1.75 13.86 -21.59
N ALA A 135 -0.90 13.03 -20.98
CA ALA A 135 0.31 13.45 -20.26
C ALA A 135 1.62 13.19 -21.03
N GLU A 136 1.54 12.59 -22.22
CA GLU A 136 2.63 12.46 -23.20
C GLU A 136 2.56 13.59 -24.25
#